data_367c83c7eefbe181b8bd960b3acabf9f
#
_entry.id   367c83c7eefbe181b8bd960b3acabf9f
#
_cell.length_a   1.000
_cell.length_b   1.000
_cell.length_c   1.000
_cell.angle_alpha   90.00
_cell.angle_beta   90.00
_cell.angle_gamma   90.00
#
_symmetry.space_group_name_H-M   'P 1'
#
loop_
_entity.id
_entity.type
_entity.pdbx_description
1 polymer ?
#
loop_
_entity_poly.entity_id
_entity_poly.type
_entity_poly.pdbx_seq_one_letter_code
_entity_poly.pdbx_strand_id
1 'polypeptide(L)'
;MSLVQTSLQQFSAAASGFTPFLPSPSSHSSARISVKFTVSCCSVSSPVTVVNGNVDMKATERNEIRLGLPSKGRMASDTLNLLKDCQLSVRQPNPRQYVADIPQLSNVEVWFQRPKDIVKKLVSGDLDLGIVGLDTLSEYGQGNEDLILVHDALAYGDCRLSLAIPKYGIFERINSVKELAEMPQWTADKPLRVATGFTYLGPKFLKENGLQHVDFSTADGALEAAPAMGIADAIVDLVSSGTTLKENNLKEIEGGVLLESQAVLVGSKKSLLQREGLLDITHEILERFEAHLRALGQFTVVANMRGSSAEEVAERILSQPSLSGLQGPTVSPVFRKSDSGLKADYYAIVICVPKKLLYKSVQQLRAIGGSGVLVSPLTYIFDEETPRWRELISKLGL
;
A
#
# COMPACT_ATOMS: atom_id res chain seq x y z
N MET A 1 -39.30 -10.57 42.01
CA MET A 1 -38.60 -10.70 43.31
C MET A 1 -37.17 -11.09 42.98
N SER A 2 -36.15 -10.33 43.21
CA SER A 2 -35.78 -9.26 44.11
C SER A 2 -34.76 -8.34 43.41
N LEU A 3 -34.97 -7.06 43.59
CA LEU A 3 -34.07 -5.93 43.26
C LEU A 3 -32.80 -5.97 44.14
N VAL A 4 -31.63 -5.66 43.58
CA VAL A 4 -30.55 -5.04 44.34
C VAL A 4 -30.02 -3.84 43.53
N GLN A 5 -30.37 -2.65 44.03
CA GLN A 5 -29.73 -1.36 43.75
C GLN A 5 -28.45 -1.24 44.59
N THR A 6 -27.40 -0.68 44.03
CA THR A 6 -26.34 0.01 44.80
C THR A 6 -25.74 1.09 43.85
N SER A 7 -26.09 2.28 44.03
CA SER A 7 -25.66 3.49 44.71
C SER A 7 -24.43 4.16 44.05
N LEU A 8 -24.74 5.29 43.38
CA LEU A 8 -23.84 6.40 42.97
C LEU A 8 -23.23 7.04 44.20
N GLN A 9 -21.92 7.24 44.20
CA GLN A 9 -21.28 8.25 45.05
C GLN A 9 -20.69 9.36 44.18
N GLN A 10 -21.30 10.54 44.36
CA GLN A 10 -20.79 11.83 43.93
C GLN A 10 -19.64 12.24 44.86
N PHE A 11 -18.57 12.71 44.27
CA PHE A 11 -17.61 13.57 45.01
C PHE A 11 -17.64 14.97 44.42
N SER A 12 -17.94 15.88 45.32
CA SER A 12 -18.10 17.32 45.16
C SER A 12 -16.76 18.03 44.99
N ALA A 13 -16.77 19.07 44.20
CA ALA A 13 -15.69 20.02 43.93
C ALA A 13 -15.42 20.90 45.13
N ALA A 14 -14.14 21.24 45.35
CA ALA A 14 -13.73 22.42 46.09
C ALA A 14 -12.91 23.33 45.16
N ALA A 15 -13.46 24.51 44.93
CA ALA A 15 -12.81 25.59 44.21
C ALA A 15 -11.90 26.36 45.20
N SER A 16 -10.66 26.62 44.80
CA SER A 16 -9.88 27.72 45.39
C SER A 16 -9.28 28.56 44.26
N GLY A 17 -9.67 29.84 44.25
CA GLY A 17 -9.30 30.81 43.22
C GLY A 17 -7.85 31.29 43.41
N PHE A 18 -7.24 31.58 42.27
CA PHE A 18 -6.06 32.44 42.18
C PHE A 18 -6.27 33.46 41.06
N THR A 19 -6.24 34.72 41.45
CA THR A 19 -6.28 35.91 40.56
C THR A 19 -4.92 36.13 39.91
N PRO A 20 -4.85 36.57 38.65
CA PRO A 20 -3.57 36.88 38.01
C PRO A 20 -3.12 38.30 38.35
N PHE A 21 -1.87 38.43 38.75
CA PHE A 21 -1.16 39.71 38.83
C PHE A 21 -0.55 40.05 37.47
N LEU A 22 -0.95 41.22 36.93
CA LEU A 22 -0.27 41.91 35.83
C LEU A 22 0.79 42.86 36.43
N PRO A 23 2.01 42.91 35.92
CA PRO A 23 2.88 44.08 36.06
C PRO A 23 2.88 44.95 34.81
N SER A 24 2.77 46.24 35.01
CA SER A 24 2.84 47.34 34.03
C SER A 24 4.25 47.53 33.46
N PRO A 25 4.42 48.23 32.32
CA PRO A 25 5.67 48.32 31.60
C PRO A 25 6.61 49.37 32.16
N SER A 26 7.88 49.03 32.35
CA SER A 26 8.97 50.00 32.54
C SER A 26 9.81 50.09 31.28
N SER A 27 9.89 51.32 30.78
CA SER A 27 10.73 51.82 29.70
C SER A 27 12.22 51.69 30.05
N HIS A 28 13.02 51.04 29.18
CA HIS A 28 14.48 51.37 29.06
C HIS A 28 14.97 51.03 27.65
N SER A 29 15.43 52.13 27.02
CA SER A 29 16.47 52.37 26.02
C SER A 29 17.03 51.20 25.18
N SER A 30 16.81 51.39 23.86
CA SER A 30 17.46 50.64 22.77
C SER A 30 18.96 50.85 22.76
N ALA A 31 19.72 49.77 22.80
CA ALA A 31 21.09 49.71 22.31
C ALA A 31 21.14 48.87 21.06
N ARG A 32 21.26 49.50 19.88
CA ARG A 32 21.53 48.83 18.62
C ARG A 32 22.99 48.34 18.61
N ILE A 33 23.18 47.02 18.70
CA ILE A 33 24.47 46.43 18.37
C ILE A 33 24.43 46.08 16.89
N SER A 34 25.17 46.88 16.10
CA SER A 34 25.41 46.65 14.69
C SER A 34 26.60 45.71 14.55
N VAL A 35 26.33 44.43 14.20
CA VAL A 35 27.40 43.48 13.85
C VAL A 35 27.60 43.59 12.34
N LYS A 36 28.71 44.20 11.95
CA LYS A 36 29.21 44.22 10.55
C LYS A 36 29.83 42.85 10.25
N PHE A 37 29.16 42.06 9.42
CA PHE A 37 29.80 40.91 8.77
C PHE A 37 30.61 41.43 7.56
N THR A 38 31.90 41.28 7.64
CA THR A 38 32.80 41.52 6.50
C THR A 38 32.87 40.23 5.68
N VAL A 39 32.21 40.18 4.51
CA VAL A 39 32.36 39.08 3.58
C VAL A 39 33.64 39.37 2.76
N SER A 40 34.69 38.60 2.97
CA SER A 40 35.90 38.61 2.15
C SER A 40 35.62 37.85 0.84
N CYS A 41 35.42 38.56 -0.23
CA CYS A 41 35.38 38.02 -1.59
C CYS A 41 36.79 37.81 -2.09
N CYS A 42 37.28 36.58 -2.16
CA CYS A 42 38.41 36.23 -3.01
C CYS A 42 37.89 35.99 -4.43
N SER A 43 38.04 37.00 -5.27
CA SER A 43 37.83 36.91 -6.72
C SER A 43 39.03 36.21 -7.35
N VAL A 44 38.79 34.99 -7.88
CA VAL A 44 39.68 34.39 -8.88
C VAL A 44 38.92 34.42 -10.20
N SER A 45 39.27 35.34 -11.05
CA SER A 45 38.79 35.45 -12.43
C SER A 45 39.57 34.47 -13.30
N SER A 46 38.89 33.51 -13.89
CA SER A 46 39.36 32.80 -15.07
C SER A 46 38.31 32.95 -16.18
N PRO A 47 38.71 33.09 -17.43
CA PRO A 47 37.81 33.46 -18.52
C PRO A 47 36.90 32.31 -18.91
N VAL A 48 35.60 32.58 -18.95
CA VAL A 48 34.59 31.62 -19.42
C VAL A 48 34.60 31.66 -20.95
N THR A 49 35.12 30.61 -21.57
CA THR A 49 34.90 30.33 -22.98
C THR A 49 33.50 29.70 -23.11
N VAL A 50 32.57 30.43 -23.72
CA VAL A 50 31.24 29.89 -24.06
C VAL A 50 31.43 28.96 -25.25
N VAL A 51 31.37 27.65 -24.97
CA VAL A 51 31.22 26.64 -26.00
C VAL A 51 29.76 26.14 -25.90
N ASN A 52 28.99 26.40 -26.98
CA ASN A 52 27.68 25.77 -27.19
C ASN A 52 27.88 24.26 -27.30
N GLY A 53 27.60 23.56 -26.23
CA GLY A 53 27.55 22.12 -26.16
C GLY A 53 26.42 21.74 -25.21
N ASN A 54 25.53 20.87 -25.65
CA ASN A 54 24.57 20.18 -24.81
C ASN A 54 25.25 19.72 -23.52
N VAL A 55 24.92 20.35 -22.41
CA VAL A 55 25.32 19.84 -21.11
C VAL A 55 24.41 18.65 -20.84
N ASP A 56 24.82 17.47 -21.28
CA ASP A 56 24.43 16.24 -20.63
C ASP A 56 24.84 16.39 -19.15
N MET A 57 23.86 16.70 -18.29
CA MET A 57 24.05 16.61 -16.85
C MET A 57 24.34 15.13 -16.57
N LYS A 58 25.64 14.78 -16.50
CA LYS A 58 26.07 13.51 -15.92
C LYS A 58 25.33 13.38 -14.59
N ALA A 59 24.38 12.45 -14.52
CA ALA A 59 23.84 12.00 -13.25
C ALA A 59 25.05 11.68 -12.38
N THR A 60 25.20 12.38 -11.26
CA THR A 60 26.27 12.13 -10.30
C THR A 60 26.24 10.65 -10.01
N GLU A 61 27.31 9.93 -10.28
CA GLU A 61 27.43 8.50 -9.96
C GLU A 61 27.29 8.36 -8.45
N ARG A 62 26.08 8.13 -8.00
CA ARG A 62 25.79 7.79 -6.61
C ARG A 62 25.93 6.29 -6.42
N ASN A 63 26.47 5.90 -5.30
CA ASN A 63 26.62 4.47 -4.97
C ASN A 63 25.37 3.93 -4.25
N GLU A 64 24.59 4.80 -3.59
CA GLU A 64 23.44 4.39 -2.79
C GLU A 64 22.22 4.05 -3.68
N ILE A 65 21.55 2.97 -3.32
CA ILE A 65 20.26 2.57 -3.88
C ILE A 65 19.16 3.36 -3.15
N ARG A 66 18.27 4.01 -3.89
CA ARG A 66 17.22 4.85 -3.32
C ARG A 66 15.84 4.25 -3.49
N LEU A 67 15.20 3.99 -2.33
CA LEU A 67 13.83 3.51 -2.24
C LEU A 67 12.89 4.65 -1.86
N GLY A 68 11.97 5.01 -2.76
CA GLY A 68 10.93 6.01 -2.52
C GLY A 68 9.75 5.43 -1.75
N LEU A 69 9.39 6.03 -0.61
CA LEU A 69 8.22 5.65 0.17
C LEU A 69 7.25 6.81 0.35
N PRO A 70 5.92 6.54 0.45
CA PRO A 70 4.92 7.57 0.72
C PRO A 70 5.19 8.29 2.04
N SER A 71 5.16 9.63 2.03
CA SER A 71 5.51 10.44 3.21
C SER A 71 4.37 10.74 4.15
N LYS A 72 3.11 10.54 3.75
CA LYS A 72 1.91 10.93 4.51
C LYS A 72 0.70 10.03 4.20
N GLY A 73 -0.27 10.09 5.11
CA GLY A 73 -1.56 9.43 4.95
C GLY A 73 -1.52 7.93 5.29
N ARG A 74 -2.63 7.25 5.02
CA ARG A 74 -2.81 5.82 5.30
C ARG A 74 -1.79 4.97 4.54
N MET A 75 -1.55 5.30 3.27
CA MET A 75 -0.55 4.61 2.44
C MET A 75 0.83 4.58 3.11
N ALA A 76 1.26 5.67 3.76
CA ALA A 76 2.56 5.72 4.45
C ALA A 76 2.61 4.77 5.65
N SER A 77 1.57 4.75 6.51
CA SER A 77 1.51 3.85 7.66
C SER A 77 1.49 2.38 7.25
N ASP A 78 0.68 2.05 6.24
CA ASP A 78 0.53 0.68 5.76
C ASP A 78 1.81 0.18 5.08
N THR A 79 2.51 1.05 4.33
CA THR A 79 3.83 0.75 3.76
C THR A 79 4.86 0.43 4.85
N LEU A 80 4.93 1.25 5.91
CA LEU A 80 5.87 1.02 7.02
C LEU A 80 5.52 -0.25 7.79
N ASN A 81 4.23 -0.56 7.95
CA ASN A 81 3.79 -1.81 8.57
C ASN A 81 4.19 -3.02 7.73
N LEU A 82 3.92 -3.01 6.41
CA LEU A 82 4.35 -4.08 5.51
C LEU A 82 5.86 -4.32 5.59
N LEU A 83 6.66 -3.26 5.47
CA LEU A 83 8.12 -3.37 5.57
C LEU A 83 8.55 -4.00 6.91
N LYS A 84 7.97 -3.53 8.02
CA LYS A 84 8.23 -4.08 9.35
C LYS A 84 7.85 -5.56 9.44
N ASP A 85 6.68 -5.93 8.92
CA ASP A 85 6.19 -7.31 8.94
C ASP A 85 7.05 -8.22 8.05
N CYS A 86 7.70 -7.65 7.02
CA CYS A 86 8.71 -8.31 6.19
C CYS A 86 10.14 -8.24 6.77
N GLN A 87 10.32 -7.86 8.03
CA GLN A 87 11.61 -7.71 8.71
C GLN A 87 12.54 -6.66 8.04
N LEU A 88 11.94 -5.63 7.44
CA LEU A 88 12.63 -4.50 6.83
C LEU A 88 12.27 -3.23 7.62
N SER A 89 12.87 -3.03 8.78
CA SER A 89 12.52 -1.92 9.65
C SER A 89 13.12 -0.60 9.17
N VAL A 90 12.28 0.36 8.81
CA VAL A 90 12.73 1.70 8.44
C VAL A 90 13.13 2.48 9.70
N ARG A 91 14.38 2.90 9.76
CA ARG A 91 14.92 3.70 10.86
C ARG A 91 15.10 5.15 10.40
N GLN A 92 14.29 6.03 10.96
CA GLN A 92 14.34 7.47 10.73
C GLN A 92 14.87 8.17 11.97
N PRO A 93 16.16 8.58 12.01
CA PRO A 93 16.76 9.19 13.20
C PRO A 93 16.10 10.50 13.61
N ASN A 94 15.62 11.27 12.65
CA ASN A 94 14.89 12.51 12.88
C ASN A 94 13.59 12.54 12.08
N PRO A 95 12.40 12.58 12.74
CA PRO A 95 11.10 12.58 12.08
C PRO A 95 10.85 13.77 11.12
N ARG A 96 11.68 14.82 11.18
CA ARG A 96 11.60 15.97 10.27
C ARG A 96 12.45 15.80 9.00
N GLN A 97 13.34 14.83 8.95
CA GLN A 97 14.11 14.48 7.76
C GLN A 97 13.28 13.60 6.84
N TYR A 98 13.49 13.77 5.54
CA TYR A 98 12.84 12.94 4.51
C TYR A 98 13.67 11.74 4.10
N VAL A 99 14.74 11.46 4.82
CA VAL A 99 15.67 10.35 4.59
C VAL A 99 15.67 9.41 5.79
N ALA A 100 15.75 8.12 5.52
CA ALA A 100 15.86 7.05 6.50
C ALA A 100 16.73 5.93 5.95
N ASP A 101 17.05 4.94 6.77
CA ASP A 101 17.76 3.73 6.38
C ASP A 101 16.96 2.48 6.76
N ILE A 102 17.29 1.37 6.09
CA ILE A 102 16.84 0.03 6.45
C ILE A 102 18.09 -0.76 6.84
N PRO A 103 18.35 -0.96 8.14
CA PRO A 103 19.61 -1.60 8.59
C PRO A 103 19.83 -3.01 8.05
N GLN A 104 18.77 -3.68 7.62
CA GLN A 104 18.82 -5.02 7.05
C GLN A 104 19.29 -5.06 5.60
N LEU A 105 19.20 -3.93 4.88
CA LEU A 105 19.62 -3.80 3.49
C LEU A 105 20.82 -2.86 3.40
N SER A 106 21.96 -3.42 3.05
CA SER A 106 23.17 -2.61 2.87
C SER A 106 23.02 -1.66 1.69
N ASN A 107 23.51 -0.43 1.84
CA ASN A 107 23.55 0.59 0.78
C ASN A 107 22.19 1.06 0.27
N VAL A 108 21.12 0.95 1.08
CA VAL A 108 19.78 1.43 0.74
C VAL A 108 19.42 2.67 1.54
N GLU A 109 19.15 3.77 0.85
CA GLU A 109 18.56 4.98 1.40
C GLU A 109 17.05 5.01 1.13
N VAL A 110 16.25 5.24 2.17
CA VAL A 110 14.81 5.47 2.05
C VAL A 110 14.53 6.96 1.92
N TRP A 111 13.72 7.33 0.92
CA TRP A 111 13.29 8.70 0.66
C TRP A 111 11.79 8.84 0.77
N PHE A 112 11.32 9.58 1.79
CA PHE A 112 9.90 9.89 1.96
C PHE A 112 9.47 10.99 0.99
N GLN A 113 8.55 10.66 0.09
CA GLN A 113 8.08 11.55 -0.97
C GLN A 113 6.55 11.51 -1.09
N ARG A 114 5.96 12.46 -1.79
CA ARG A 114 4.57 12.33 -2.22
C ARG A 114 4.49 11.28 -3.34
N PRO A 115 3.40 10.46 -3.43
CA PRO A 115 3.30 9.40 -4.43
C PRO A 115 3.60 9.85 -5.87
N LYS A 116 3.05 11.00 -6.30
CA LYS A 116 3.33 11.57 -7.62
C LYS A 116 4.82 11.90 -7.85
N ASP A 117 5.52 12.33 -6.80
CA ASP A 117 6.94 12.70 -6.90
C ASP A 117 7.81 11.43 -6.94
N ILE A 118 7.38 10.33 -6.30
CA ILE A 118 8.05 9.02 -6.42
C ILE A 118 8.05 8.58 -7.88
N VAL A 119 6.89 8.60 -8.57
CA VAL A 119 6.80 8.19 -9.98
C VAL A 119 7.70 9.05 -10.86
N LYS A 120 7.64 10.39 -10.72
CA LYS A 120 8.48 11.31 -11.49
C LYS A 120 9.98 11.07 -11.27
N LYS A 121 10.37 10.77 -10.02
CA LYS A 121 11.77 10.51 -9.66
C LYS A 121 12.26 9.13 -10.10
N LEU A 122 11.38 8.15 -10.24
CA LEU A 122 11.70 6.88 -10.88
C LEU A 122 11.99 7.07 -12.38
N VAL A 123 11.17 7.88 -13.07
CA VAL A 123 11.38 8.22 -14.49
C VAL A 123 12.67 8.99 -14.69
N SER A 124 13.00 9.97 -13.82
CA SER A 124 14.25 10.74 -13.92
C SER A 124 15.50 9.96 -13.47
N GLY A 125 15.35 8.80 -12.80
CA GLY A 125 16.46 8.02 -12.25
C GLY A 125 17.01 8.56 -10.91
N ASP A 126 16.31 9.51 -10.27
CA ASP A 126 16.65 9.98 -8.92
C ASP A 126 16.30 8.97 -7.82
N LEU A 127 15.31 8.12 -8.08
CA LEU A 127 14.95 6.94 -7.30
C LEU A 127 15.11 5.69 -8.15
N ASP A 128 15.44 4.58 -7.53
CA ASP A 128 15.64 3.28 -8.17
C ASP A 128 14.44 2.37 -8.02
N LEU A 129 13.85 2.35 -6.82
CA LEU A 129 12.65 1.63 -6.45
C LEU A 129 11.67 2.58 -5.77
N GLY A 130 10.37 2.24 -5.78
CA GLY A 130 9.37 3.03 -5.07
C GLY A 130 8.08 2.27 -4.82
N ILE A 131 7.41 2.58 -3.71
CA ILE A 131 6.07 2.05 -3.40
C ILE A 131 5.07 3.19 -3.60
N VAL A 132 4.06 2.93 -4.45
CA VAL A 132 3.00 3.90 -4.81
C VAL A 132 1.68 3.17 -5.03
N GLY A 133 0.57 3.90 -5.14
CA GLY A 133 -0.68 3.35 -5.66
C GLY A 133 -0.60 3.14 -7.18
N LEU A 134 -1.24 2.07 -7.67
CA LEU A 134 -1.31 1.79 -9.11
C LEU A 134 -2.00 2.93 -9.87
N ASP A 135 -2.97 3.60 -9.25
CA ASP A 135 -3.62 4.81 -9.75
C ASP A 135 -2.62 5.93 -10.02
N THR A 136 -1.75 6.20 -9.05
CA THR A 136 -0.70 7.21 -9.16
C THR A 136 0.36 6.84 -10.20
N LEU A 137 0.74 5.56 -10.25
CA LEU A 137 1.65 5.05 -11.28
C LEU A 137 1.05 5.25 -12.68
N SER A 138 -0.22 4.90 -12.85
CA SER A 138 -0.92 5.00 -14.14
C SER A 138 -1.11 6.45 -14.58
N GLU A 139 -1.45 7.34 -13.65
CA GLU A 139 -1.66 8.78 -13.91
C GLU A 139 -0.36 9.49 -14.32
N TYR A 140 0.72 9.28 -13.58
CA TYR A 140 1.98 10.03 -13.76
C TYR A 140 3.03 9.28 -14.56
N GLY A 141 2.94 7.96 -14.63
CA GLY A 141 3.82 7.12 -15.46
C GLY A 141 3.39 7.07 -16.92
N GLN A 142 2.09 7.19 -17.20
CA GLN A 142 1.50 7.29 -18.54
C GLN A 142 1.99 6.22 -19.52
N GLY A 143 2.27 5.01 -19.02
CA GLY A 143 2.78 3.91 -19.84
C GLY A 143 4.27 4.03 -20.21
N ASN A 144 5.04 4.81 -19.45
CA ASN A 144 6.48 4.91 -19.67
C ASN A 144 7.16 3.54 -19.50
N GLU A 145 7.86 3.08 -20.53
CA GLU A 145 8.52 1.77 -20.58
C GLU A 145 9.71 1.64 -19.61
N ASP A 146 10.23 2.76 -19.07
CA ASP A 146 11.26 2.76 -18.05
C ASP A 146 10.73 2.43 -16.65
N LEU A 147 9.40 2.39 -16.46
CA LEU A 147 8.76 1.99 -15.21
C LEU A 147 8.34 0.54 -15.26
N ILE A 148 8.94 -0.28 -14.41
CA ILE A 148 8.63 -1.72 -14.32
C ILE A 148 7.92 -2.01 -13.00
N LEU A 149 6.75 -2.70 -13.09
CA LEU A 149 6.12 -3.31 -11.93
C LEU A 149 6.98 -4.48 -11.45
N VAL A 150 7.56 -4.32 -10.27
CA VAL A 150 8.30 -5.37 -9.55
C VAL A 150 7.33 -6.25 -8.77
N HIS A 151 6.34 -5.63 -8.10
CA HIS A 151 5.26 -6.33 -7.41
C HIS A 151 3.94 -5.59 -7.62
N ASP A 152 2.96 -6.27 -8.19
CA ASP A 152 1.69 -5.70 -8.65
C ASP A 152 0.60 -5.63 -7.56
N ALA A 153 0.80 -6.28 -6.39
CA ALA A 153 -0.24 -6.42 -5.37
C ALA A 153 0.34 -6.54 -3.96
N LEU A 154 0.55 -5.42 -3.26
CA LEU A 154 1.08 -5.42 -1.89
C LEU A 154 0.00 -5.63 -0.80
N ALA A 155 -1.24 -5.96 -1.21
CA ALA A 155 -2.37 -6.30 -0.35
C ALA A 155 -2.80 -5.20 0.64
N TYR A 156 -2.60 -3.94 0.29
CA TYR A 156 -3.15 -2.78 1.00
C TYR A 156 -3.39 -1.60 0.06
N GLY A 157 -4.15 -0.62 0.54
CA GLY A 157 -4.47 0.58 -0.24
C GLY A 157 -5.53 0.34 -1.31
N ASP A 158 -6.31 -0.74 -1.22
CA ASP A 158 -7.34 -1.09 -2.19
C ASP A 158 -8.35 0.04 -2.36
N CYS A 159 -8.50 0.48 -3.61
CA CYS A 159 -9.47 1.46 -4.04
C CYS A 159 -9.72 1.30 -5.55
N ARG A 160 -10.70 2.03 -6.07
CA ARG A 160 -10.92 2.14 -7.50
C ARG A 160 -11.03 3.59 -7.92
N LEU A 161 -10.48 3.94 -9.05
CA LEU A 161 -10.72 5.22 -9.70
C LEU A 161 -12.03 5.10 -10.46
N SER A 162 -13.02 5.92 -10.11
CA SER A 162 -14.37 5.76 -10.60
C SER A 162 -15.02 7.09 -10.98
N LEU A 163 -15.83 7.06 -12.04
CA LEU A 163 -16.74 8.13 -12.41
C LEU A 163 -17.97 8.06 -11.51
N ALA A 164 -18.30 9.17 -10.85
CA ALA A 164 -19.48 9.28 -10.03
C ALA A 164 -20.32 10.51 -10.45
N ILE A 165 -21.65 10.33 -10.41
CA ILE A 165 -22.64 11.33 -10.79
C ILE A 165 -23.65 11.53 -9.66
N PRO A 166 -24.38 12.66 -9.61
CA PRO A 166 -25.46 12.87 -8.67
C PRO A 166 -26.57 11.82 -8.77
N LYS A 167 -27.20 11.48 -7.63
CA LYS A 167 -28.37 10.59 -7.58
C LYS A 167 -29.68 11.30 -7.92
N TYR A 168 -29.65 12.59 -8.26
CA TYR A 168 -30.80 13.46 -8.42
C TYR A 168 -30.73 14.25 -9.73
N GLY A 169 -31.83 14.94 -10.04
CA GLY A 169 -31.93 15.78 -11.22
C GLY A 169 -31.88 14.98 -12.52
N ILE A 170 -31.15 15.48 -13.50
CA ILE A 170 -31.03 14.85 -14.83
C ILE A 170 -30.31 13.48 -14.79
N PHE A 171 -29.60 13.20 -13.71
CA PHE A 171 -28.81 11.97 -13.53
C PHE A 171 -29.57 10.86 -12.80
N GLU A 172 -30.77 11.10 -12.29
CA GLU A 172 -31.51 10.17 -11.44
C GLU A 172 -31.65 8.79 -12.11
N ARG A 173 -31.98 8.77 -13.42
CA ARG A 173 -32.21 7.56 -14.19
C ARG A 173 -30.99 7.03 -14.94
N ILE A 174 -29.87 7.74 -14.87
CA ILE A 174 -28.62 7.32 -15.52
C ILE A 174 -27.90 6.30 -14.65
N ASN A 175 -27.65 5.10 -15.15
CA ASN A 175 -27.03 4.00 -14.40
C ASN A 175 -25.79 3.42 -15.07
N SER A 176 -25.46 3.87 -16.29
CA SER A 176 -24.26 3.44 -17.02
C SER A 176 -23.54 4.62 -17.69
N VAL A 177 -22.25 4.41 -17.98
CA VAL A 177 -21.45 5.40 -18.73
C VAL A 177 -22.01 5.57 -20.15
N LYS A 178 -22.54 4.50 -20.75
CA LYS A 178 -23.19 4.54 -22.07
C LYS A 178 -24.40 5.46 -22.06
N GLU A 179 -25.31 5.29 -21.09
CA GLU A 179 -26.47 6.17 -20.94
C GLU A 179 -26.05 7.63 -20.72
N LEU A 180 -24.97 7.89 -19.93
CA LEU A 180 -24.42 9.21 -19.74
C LEU A 180 -23.89 9.82 -21.04
N ALA A 181 -23.21 9.03 -21.87
CA ALA A 181 -22.67 9.47 -23.17
C ALA A 181 -23.76 9.74 -24.21
N GLU A 182 -24.88 9.03 -24.16
CA GLU A 182 -26.03 9.18 -25.04
C GLU A 182 -26.95 10.34 -24.66
N MET A 183 -26.71 11.04 -23.55
CA MET A 183 -27.51 12.18 -23.12
C MET A 183 -27.36 13.35 -24.12
N PRO A 184 -28.48 13.84 -24.74
CA PRO A 184 -28.43 14.80 -25.84
C PRO A 184 -28.00 16.22 -25.43
N GLN A 185 -27.95 16.53 -24.15
CA GLN A 185 -27.57 17.85 -23.67
C GLN A 185 -26.07 18.15 -23.70
N TRP A 186 -25.23 17.12 -23.86
CA TRP A 186 -23.78 17.33 -23.95
C TRP A 186 -23.40 17.77 -25.35
N THR A 187 -23.11 19.04 -25.52
CA THR A 187 -22.73 19.67 -26.77
C THR A 187 -21.45 20.49 -26.60
N ALA A 188 -20.89 21.00 -27.70
CA ALA A 188 -19.72 21.88 -27.65
C ALA A 188 -19.99 23.16 -26.82
N ASP A 189 -21.23 23.69 -26.89
CA ASP A 189 -21.62 24.88 -26.14
C ASP A 189 -22.03 24.58 -24.68
N LYS A 190 -22.36 23.32 -24.40
CA LYS A 190 -22.74 22.84 -23.06
C LYS A 190 -22.08 21.50 -22.77
N PRO A 191 -20.76 21.48 -22.47
CA PRO A 191 -20.04 20.26 -22.17
C PRO A 191 -20.42 19.69 -20.79
N LEU A 192 -20.23 18.38 -20.61
CA LEU A 192 -20.26 17.75 -19.29
C LEU A 192 -19.06 18.26 -18.47
N ARG A 193 -19.32 18.94 -17.35
CA ARG A 193 -18.27 19.43 -16.46
C ARG A 193 -17.86 18.32 -15.49
N VAL A 194 -16.58 17.93 -15.52
CA VAL A 194 -16.03 16.85 -14.68
C VAL A 194 -14.91 17.40 -13.79
N ALA A 195 -15.07 17.27 -12.47
CA ALA A 195 -14.01 17.61 -11.53
C ALA A 195 -13.14 16.36 -11.23
N THR A 196 -11.83 16.50 -11.34
CA THR A 196 -10.89 15.39 -11.09
C THR A 196 -9.48 15.86 -10.77
N GLY A 197 -8.75 15.10 -9.95
CA GLY A 197 -7.29 15.22 -9.82
C GLY A 197 -6.52 14.39 -10.85
N PHE A 198 -7.21 13.52 -11.62
CA PHE A 198 -6.63 12.59 -12.60
C PHE A 198 -6.73 13.18 -13.99
N THR A 199 -5.74 14.03 -14.33
CA THR A 199 -5.73 14.86 -15.54
C THR A 199 -5.35 14.10 -16.81
N TYR A 200 -4.80 12.89 -16.67
CA TYR A 200 -4.49 11.99 -17.78
C TYR A 200 -5.52 10.87 -17.92
N LEU A 201 -5.77 10.11 -16.84
CA LEU A 201 -6.68 8.96 -16.88
C LEU A 201 -8.14 9.37 -17.09
N GLY A 202 -8.59 10.45 -16.43
CA GLY A 202 -9.97 10.93 -16.55
C GLY A 202 -10.35 11.28 -18.00
N PRO A 203 -9.64 12.21 -18.67
CA PRO A 203 -9.88 12.57 -20.06
C PRO A 203 -9.77 11.39 -21.02
N LYS A 204 -8.77 10.53 -20.86
CA LYS A 204 -8.58 9.34 -21.68
C LYS A 204 -9.79 8.43 -21.59
N PHE A 205 -10.22 8.08 -20.38
CA PHE A 205 -11.37 7.19 -20.16
C PHE A 205 -12.66 7.73 -20.74
N LEU A 206 -12.99 9.01 -20.49
CA LEU A 206 -14.25 9.60 -20.97
C LEU A 206 -14.29 9.66 -22.49
N LYS A 207 -13.17 9.97 -23.12
CA LYS A 207 -13.05 9.96 -24.60
C LYS A 207 -13.23 8.55 -25.18
N GLU A 208 -12.60 7.54 -24.58
CA GLU A 208 -12.72 6.14 -25.01
C GLU A 208 -14.15 5.61 -24.86
N ASN A 209 -14.94 6.17 -23.93
CA ASN A 209 -16.34 5.82 -23.68
C ASN A 209 -17.35 6.73 -24.41
N GLY A 210 -16.90 7.49 -25.42
CA GLY A 210 -17.79 8.25 -26.32
C GLY A 210 -18.22 9.63 -25.80
N LEU A 211 -17.75 10.08 -24.65
CA LEU A 211 -17.98 11.42 -24.10
C LEU A 211 -17.00 12.41 -24.75
N GLN A 212 -17.45 13.07 -25.84
CA GLN A 212 -16.62 13.99 -26.62
C GLN A 212 -16.65 15.44 -26.12
N HIS A 213 -17.78 15.86 -25.56
CA HIS A 213 -17.98 17.22 -25.05
C HIS A 213 -17.86 17.25 -23.52
N VAL A 214 -16.62 17.30 -23.03
CA VAL A 214 -16.30 17.31 -21.59
C VAL A 214 -15.40 18.50 -21.29
N ASP A 215 -15.72 19.20 -20.23
CA ASP A 215 -14.88 20.25 -19.62
C ASP A 215 -14.34 19.76 -18.27
N PHE A 216 -13.02 19.84 -18.10
CA PHE A 216 -12.34 19.34 -16.91
C PHE A 216 -11.92 20.45 -15.98
N SER A 217 -12.34 20.38 -14.73
CA SER A 217 -11.80 21.19 -13.65
C SER A 217 -10.90 20.34 -12.74
N THR A 218 -9.71 20.87 -12.44
CA THR A 218 -8.76 20.18 -11.55
C THR A 218 -8.95 20.65 -10.12
N ALA A 219 -9.11 19.69 -9.20
CA ALA A 219 -9.10 19.93 -7.77
C ALA A 219 -8.43 18.76 -7.04
N ASP A 220 -7.69 19.08 -5.98
CA ASP A 220 -6.88 18.10 -5.21
C ASP A 220 -7.60 17.60 -3.94
N GLY A 221 -8.88 17.88 -3.75
CA GLY A 221 -9.63 17.43 -2.57
C GLY A 221 -11.06 17.92 -2.52
N ALA A 222 -11.89 17.25 -1.71
CA ALA A 222 -13.32 17.52 -1.53
C ALA A 222 -14.12 17.54 -2.85
N LEU A 223 -13.71 16.72 -3.82
CA LEU A 223 -14.33 16.64 -5.15
C LEU A 223 -15.81 16.27 -5.07
N GLU A 224 -16.19 15.48 -4.07
CA GLU A 224 -17.57 15.03 -3.85
C GLU A 224 -18.56 16.20 -3.59
N ALA A 225 -18.04 17.33 -3.15
CA ALA A 225 -18.87 18.53 -2.96
C ALA A 225 -19.11 19.32 -4.27
N ALA A 226 -18.28 19.12 -5.30
CA ALA A 226 -18.32 19.92 -6.52
C ALA A 226 -19.67 19.87 -7.26
N PRO A 227 -20.38 18.74 -7.38
CA PRO A 227 -21.69 18.69 -7.98
C PRO A 227 -22.77 19.45 -7.18
N ALA A 228 -22.76 19.33 -5.85
CA ALA A 228 -23.69 20.03 -4.98
C ALA A 228 -23.48 21.56 -5.01
N MET A 229 -22.26 22.01 -5.21
CA MET A 229 -21.90 23.43 -5.38
C MET A 229 -22.18 23.94 -6.80
N GLY A 230 -22.59 23.09 -7.74
CA GLY A 230 -22.83 23.46 -9.14
C GLY A 230 -21.55 23.76 -9.93
N ILE A 231 -20.38 23.39 -9.41
CA ILE A 231 -19.07 23.59 -10.05
C ILE A 231 -18.83 22.52 -11.14
N ALA A 232 -19.27 21.29 -10.87
CA ALA A 232 -19.16 20.16 -11.79
C ALA A 232 -20.50 19.43 -11.91
N ASP A 233 -20.65 18.63 -12.97
CA ASP A 233 -21.81 17.76 -13.19
C ASP A 233 -21.48 16.31 -12.79
N ALA A 234 -20.20 15.92 -12.83
CA ALA A 234 -19.69 14.62 -12.42
C ALA A 234 -18.29 14.76 -11.80
N ILE A 235 -17.83 13.71 -11.15
CA ILE A 235 -16.47 13.63 -10.62
C ILE A 235 -15.79 12.34 -11.06
N VAL A 236 -14.47 12.37 -11.19
CA VAL A 236 -13.63 11.16 -11.29
C VAL A 236 -12.66 11.19 -10.12
N ASP A 237 -12.84 10.26 -9.18
CA ASP A 237 -12.06 10.22 -7.95
C ASP A 237 -11.87 8.80 -7.42
N LEU A 238 -10.97 8.65 -6.44
CA LEU A 238 -10.69 7.38 -5.77
C LEU A 238 -11.82 7.01 -4.80
N VAL A 239 -12.32 5.81 -4.97
CA VAL A 239 -13.39 5.25 -4.15
C VAL A 239 -12.90 3.99 -3.45
N SER A 240 -12.86 4.00 -2.13
CA SER A 240 -12.57 2.82 -1.31
C SER A 240 -13.88 2.10 -0.94
N SER A 241 -14.59 2.58 0.10
CA SER A 241 -15.86 2.01 0.55
C SER A 241 -17.10 2.58 -0.16
N GLY A 242 -16.97 3.70 -0.83
CA GLY A 242 -18.08 4.47 -1.42
C GLY A 242 -18.96 5.20 -0.41
N THR A 243 -18.57 5.23 0.86
CA THR A 243 -19.34 5.94 1.92
C THR A 243 -19.40 7.43 1.65
N THR A 244 -18.27 8.08 1.34
CA THR A 244 -18.21 9.52 1.05
C THR A 244 -19.10 9.90 -0.14
N LEU A 245 -19.12 9.10 -1.20
CA LEU A 245 -20.03 9.32 -2.33
C LEU A 245 -21.49 9.27 -1.89
N LYS A 246 -21.87 8.26 -1.08
CA LYS A 246 -23.26 8.12 -0.60
C LYS A 246 -23.70 9.28 0.27
N GLU A 247 -22.83 9.75 1.15
CA GLU A 247 -23.10 10.91 2.04
C GLU A 247 -23.23 12.22 1.26
N ASN A 248 -22.58 12.35 0.10
CA ASN A 248 -22.69 13.50 -0.79
C ASN A 248 -23.73 13.30 -1.92
N ASN A 249 -24.65 12.34 -1.80
CA ASN A 249 -25.69 12.04 -2.78
C ASN A 249 -25.14 11.74 -4.20
N LEU A 250 -23.99 11.12 -4.27
CA LEU A 250 -23.36 10.65 -5.52
C LEU A 250 -23.51 9.13 -5.66
N LYS A 251 -23.49 8.64 -6.89
CA LYS A 251 -23.44 7.21 -7.24
C LYS A 251 -22.39 6.94 -8.29
N GLU A 252 -21.75 5.79 -8.17
CA GLU A 252 -21.01 5.18 -9.26
C GLU A 252 -22.01 4.58 -10.25
N ILE A 253 -21.65 4.50 -11.52
CA ILE A 253 -22.47 3.95 -12.60
C ILE A 253 -21.76 2.78 -13.26
N GLU A 254 -22.52 1.88 -13.86
CA GLU A 254 -21.99 0.72 -14.57
C GLU A 254 -21.03 1.14 -15.68
N GLY A 255 -19.89 0.46 -15.76
CA GLY A 255 -18.79 0.82 -16.66
C GLY A 255 -18.00 2.07 -16.24
N GLY A 256 -18.31 2.67 -15.07
CA GLY A 256 -17.67 3.89 -14.58
C GLY A 256 -16.34 3.68 -13.83
N VAL A 257 -15.92 2.44 -13.59
CA VAL A 257 -14.62 2.15 -12.97
C VAL A 257 -13.52 2.25 -14.03
N LEU A 258 -12.60 3.20 -13.85
CA LEU A 258 -11.47 3.43 -14.75
C LEU A 258 -10.33 2.47 -14.47
N LEU A 259 -10.08 2.22 -13.18
CA LEU A 259 -8.94 1.43 -12.71
C LEU A 259 -9.21 0.90 -11.29
N GLU A 260 -8.99 -0.39 -11.09
CA GLU A 260 -8.82 -0.97 -9.75
C GLU A 260 -7.37 -0.75 -9.31
N SER A 261 -7.17 -0.23 -8.11
CA SER A 261 -5.85 0.18 -7.61
C SER A 261 -5.57 -0.37 -6.21
N GLN A 262 -4.30 -0.68 -5.99
CA GLN A 262 -3.72 -0.98 -4.69
C GLN A 262 -2.25 -0.54 -4.67
N ALA A 263 -1.57 -0.70 -3.55
CA ALA A 263 -0.14 -0.43 -3.46
C ALA A 263 0.67 -1.40 -4.32
N VAL A 264 1.67 -0.86 -5.02
CA VAL A 264 2.57 -1.60 -5.90
C VAL A 264 4.03 -1.21 -5.64
N LEU A 265 4.96 -2.13 -5.88
CA LEU A 265 6.40 -1.84 -5.93
C LEU A 265 6.81 -1.65 -7.38
N VAL A 266 7.43 -0.52 -7.66
CA VAL A 266 7.85 -0.10 -9.01
C VAL A 266 9.36 0.11 -9.03
N GLY A 267 10.03 -0.26 -10.10
CA GLY A 267 11.45 -0.03 -10.34
C GLY A 267 11.69 0.83 -11.59
N SER A 268 12.79 1.57 -11.58
CA SER A 268 13.33 2.17 -12.81
C SER A 268 14.09 1.10 -13.60
N LYS A 269 13.64 0.79 -14.81
CA LYS A 269 14.27 -0.21 -15.70
C LYS A 269 15.74 0.10 -15.93
N LYS A 270 16.02 1.37 -16.19
CA LYS A 270 17.40 1.84 -16.40
C LYS A 270 18.26 1.59 -15.15
N SER A 271 17.75 1.92 -13.97
CA SER A 271 18.49 1.66 -12.73
C SER A 271 18.70 0.16 -12.48
N LEU A 272 17.67 -0.68 -12.68
CA LEU A 272 17.74 -2.12 -12.51
C LEU A 272 18.78 -2.77 -13.41
N LEU A 273 18.97 -2.26 -14.63
CA LEU A 273 19.97 -2.78 -15.59
C LEU A 273 21.38 -2.25 -15.35
N GLN A 274 21.55 -1.06 -14.78
CA GLN A 274 22.84 -0.37 -14.75
C GLN A 274 23.47 -0.24 -13.37
N ARG A 275 22.65 -0.29 -12.29
CA ARG A 275 23.15 -0.06 -10.93
C ARG A 275 23.57 -1.36 -10.28
N GLU A 276 24.83 -1.41 -9.89
CA GLU A 276 25.41 -2.56 -9.18
C GLU A 276 24.68 -2.86 -7.87
N GLY A 277 24.36 -4.13 -7.61
CA GLY A 277 23.68 -4.62 -6.41
C GLY A 277 22.19 -4.31 -6.34
N LEU A 278 21.61 -3.52 -7.26
CA LEU A 278 20.17 -3.18 -7.22
C LEU A 278 19.29 -4.40 -7.49
N LEU A 279 19.70 -5.28 -8.40
CA LEU A 279 18.95 -6.53 -8.67
C LEU A 279 18.93 -7.45 -7.45
N ASP A 280 20.05 -7.60 -6.74
CA ASP A 280 20.12 -8.43 -5.54
C ASP A 280 19.23 -7.87 -4.42
N ILE A 281 19.26 -6.57 -4.18
CA ILE A 281 18.39 -5.87 -3.23
C ILE A 281 16.92 -6.01 -3.63
N THR A 282 16.61 -5.87 -4.91
CA THR A 282 15.24 -6.01 -5.43
C THR A 282 14.74 -7.44 -5.24
N HIS A 283 15.59 -8.44 -5.49
CA HIS A 283 15.28 -9.85 -5.24
C HIS A 283 14.97 -10.10 -3.76
N GLU A 284 15.84 -9.63 -2.86
CA GLU A 284 15.66 -9.80 -1.42
C GLU A 284 14.34 -9.14 -0.94
N ILE A 285 14.05 -7.91 -1.37
CA ILE A 285 12.79 -7.22 -1.03
C ILE A 285 11.59 -8.02 -1.55
N LEU A 286 11.65 -8.46 -2.81
CA LEU A 286 10.57 -9.19 -3.46
C LEU A 286 10.31 -10.54 -2.75
N GLU A 287 11.36 -11.28 -2.44
CA GLU A 287 11.28 -12.56 -1.73
C GLU A 287 10.64 -12.41 -0.34
N ARG A 288 11.05 -11.40 0.43
CA ARG A 288 10.48 -11.10 1.75
C ARG A 288 9.00 -10.69 1.66
N PHE A 289 8.64 -9.86 0.68
CA PHE A 289 7.25 -9.46 0.45
C PHE A 289 6.38 -10.65 0.07
N GLU A 290 6.80 -11.44 -0.91
CA GLU A 290 6.09 -12.63 -1.36
C GLU A 290 5.90 -13.63 -0.22
N ALA A 291 6.94 -13.91 0.56
CA ALA A 291 6.87 -14.85 1.66
C ALA A 291 5.86 -14.41 2.73
N HIS A 292 5.84 -13.12 3.07
CA HIS A 292 4.87 -12.56 4.01
C HIS A 292 3.45 -12.55 3.43
N LEU A 293 3.26 -12.01 2.23
CA LEU A 293 1.94 -11.89 1.60
C LEU A 293 1.29 -13.26 1.35
N ARG A 294 2.08 -14.28 1.01
CA ARG A 294 1.62 -15.65 0.85
C ARG A 294 1.17 -16.28 2.18
N ALA A 295 1.84 -15.94 3.28
CA ALA A 295 1.47 -16.41 4.61
C ALA A 295 0.24 -15.72 5.18
N LEU A 296 -0.14 -14.55 4.65
CA LEU A 296 -1.32 -13.83 5.13
C LEU A 296 -2.58 -14.68 5.01
N GLY A 297 -3.24 -14.85 6.16
CA GLY A 297 -4.46 -15.66 6.24
C GLY A 297 -4.23 -17.16 6.13
N GLN A 298 -2.99 -17.65 6.28
CA GLN A 298 -2.65 -19.06 6.38
C GLN A 298 -2.38 -19.46 7.83
N PHE A 299 -2.75 -20.69 8.20
CA PHE A 299 -2.54 -21.25 9.52
C PHE A 299 -1.88 -22.60 9.43
N THR A 300 -0.91 -22.85 10.30
CA THR A 300 -0.44 -24.20 10.59
C THR A 300 -1.41 -24.83 11.58
N VAL A 301 -1.92 -26.00 11.21
CA VAL A 301 -2.76 -26.84 12.07
C VAL A 301 -1.99 -28.12 12.40
N VAL A 302 -1.83 -28.36 13.68
CA VAL A 302 -1.17 -29.57 14.21
C VAL A 302 -2.21 -30.39 14.97
N ALA A 303 -2.25 -31.70 14.73
CA ALA A 303 -3.12 -32.61 15.46
C ALA A 303 -2.42 -33.96 15.65
N ASN A 304 -2.85 -34.72 16.66
CA ASN A 304 -2.43 -36.11 16.85
C ASN A 304 -3.51 -37.07 16.41
N MET A 305 -3.16 -38.12 15.71
CA MET A 305 -4.07 -39.14 15.23
C MET A 305 -3.48 -40.53 15.50
N ARG A 306 -4.34 -41.46 15.96
CA ARG A 306 -3.94 -42.86 16.08
C ARG A 306 -3.91 -43.53 14.70
N GLY A 307 -2.89 -44.34 14.45
CA GLY A 307 -2.73 -45.11 13.22
C GLY A 307 -1.74 -46.24 13.37
N SER A 308 -1.75 -47.16 12.43
CA SER A 308 -0.77 -48.26 12.31
C SER A 308 0.50 -47.86 11.59
N SER A 309 0.40 -46.88 10.65
CA SER A 309 1.52 -46.32 9.91
C SER A 309 1.29 -44.85 9.54
N ALA A 310 2.36 -44.17 9.12
CA ALA A 310 2.27 -42.80 8.64
C ALA A 310 1.46 -42.70 7.33
N GLU A 311 1.61 -43.69 6.45
CA GLU A 311 0.90 -43.80 5.17
C GLU A 311 -0.62 -43.91 5.39
N GLU A 312 -1.07 -44.78 6.29
CA GLU A 312 -2.49 -44.94 6.65
C GLU A 312 -3.09 -43.61 7.16
N VAL A 313 -2.34 -42.90 8.01
CA VAL A 313 -2.79 -41.63 8.56
C VAL A 313 -2.84 -40.57 7.44
N ALA A 314 -1.85 -40.53 6.54
CA ALA A 314 -1.82 -39.62 5.40
C ALA A 314 -3.00 -39.87 4.45
N GLU A 315 -3.33 -41.14 4.13
CA GLU A 315 -4.48 -41.49 3.29
C GLU A 315 -5.79 -41.00 3.89
N ARG A 316 -6.00 -41.19 5.20
CA ARG A 316 -7.21 -40.67 5.91
C ARG A 316 -7.30 -39.15 5.84
N ILE A 317 -6.18 -38.43 5.96
CA ILE A 317 -6.14 -36.96 5.85
C ILE A 317 -6.47 -36.54 4.43
N LEU A 318 -5.82 -37.12 3.43
CA LEU A 318 -5.99 -36.78 2.02
C LEU A 318 -7.38 -37.15 1.47
N SER A 319 -8.12 -38.06 2.15
CA SER A 319 -9.52 -38.32 1.83
C SER A 319 -10.44 -37.12 2.13
N GLN A 320 -9.95 -36.12 2.89
CA GLN A 320 -10.72 -34.93 3.25
C GLN A 320 -10.35 -33.74 2.37
N PRO A 321 -11.30 -33.10 1.68
CA PRO A 321 -11.00 -32.08 0.66
C PRO A 321 -10.36 -30.79 1.21
N SER A 322 -10.48 -30.52 2.52
CA SER A 322 -9.92 -29.30 3.11
C SER A 322 -8.61 -29.55 3.89
N LEU A 323 -7.99 -30.73 3.77
CA LEU A 323 -6.81 -31.14 4.54
C LEU A 323 -5.59 -31.43 3.65
N SER A 324 -5.64 -31.09 2.37
CA SER A 324 -4.52 -31.33 1.44
C SER A 324 -3.25 -30.51 1.76
N GLY A 325 -3.38 -29.42 2.53
CA GLY A 325 -2.23 -28.54 2.83
C GLY A 325 -1.69 -27.81 1.62
N LEU A 326 -0.44 -27.32 1.71
CA LEU A 326 0.27 -26.65 0.59
C LEU A 326 0.86 -27.69 -0.38
N GLN A 327 1.54 -28.72 0.15
CA GLN A 327 2.24 -29.76 -0.61
C GLN A 327 1.89 -31.16 -0.09
N GLY A 328 0.81 -31.27 0.72
CA GLY A 328 0.42 -32.46 1.43
C GLY A 328 0.62 -32.35 2.95
N PRO A 329 0.08 -33.30 3.72
CA PRO A 329 0.26 -33.37 5.17
C PRO A 329 1.67 -33.90 5.51
N THR A 330 2.34 -33.29 6.49
CA THR A 330 3.48 -33.92 7.14
C THR A 330 2.96 -34.83 8.24
N VAL A 331 3.38 -36.10 8.21
CA VAL A 331 2.99 -37.10 9.20
C VAL A 331 4.23 -37.68 9.87
N SER A 332 4.32 -37.57 11.21
CA SER A 332 5.48 -38.00 11.99
C SER A 332 5.05 -38.85 13.20
N PRO A 333 5.78 -39.93 13.56
CA PRO A 333 5.43 -40.75 14.71
C PRO A 333 5.56 -39.98 16.03
N VAL A 334 4.60 -40.18 16.93
CA VAL A 334 4.61 -39.66 18.31
C VAL A 334 4.96 -40.80 19.25
N PHE A 335 6.11 -40.70 19.92
CA PHE A 335 6.57 -41.71 20.87
C PHE A 335 6.00 -41.47 22.26
N ARG A 336 5.44 -42.54 22.85
CA ARG A 336 4.93 -42.57 24.23
C ARG A 336 5.67 -43.65 25.03
N LYS A 337 5.92 -43.39 26.31
CA LYS A 337 6.43 -44.39 27.23
C LYS A 337 5.28 -45.35 27.60
N SER A 338 5.53 -46.62 27.48
CA SER A 338 4.65 -47.72 27.87
C SER A 338 5.41 -48.66 28.79
N ASP A 339 4.70 -49.53 29.51
CA ASP A 339 5.32 -50.55 30.38
C ASP A 339 6.25 -51.52 29.61
N SER A 340 6.00 -51.69 28.32
CA SER A 340 6.82 -52.51 27.39
C SER A 340 7.91 -51.70 26.63
N GLY A 341 8.18 -50.42 26.97
CA GLY A 341 9.11 -49.55 26.30
C GLY A 341 8.50 -48.42 25.52
N LEU A 342 9.20 -47.89 24.50
CA LEU A 342 8.67 -46.83 23.63
C LEU A 342 7.64 -47.41 22.64
N LYS A 343 6.50 -46.78 22.53
CA LYS A 343 5.45 -47.13 21.59
C LYS A 343 5.10 -45.93 20.68
N ALA A 344 4.96 -46.21 19.39
CA ALA A 344 4.56 -45.25 18.37
C ALA A 344 3.24 -45.70 17.74
N ASP A 345 2.12 -45.43 18.40
CA ASP A 345 0.75 -45.70 17.92
C ASP A 345 -0.07 -44.44 17.67
N TYR A 346 0.61 -43.29 17.72
CA TYR A 346 0.09 -41.97 17.36
C TYR A 346 1.02 -41.28 16.39
N TYR A 347 0.44 -40.46 15.54
CA TYR A 347 1.14 -39.65 14.54
C TYR A 347 0.74 -38.20 14.70
N ALA A 348 1.73 -37.30 14.73
CA ALA A 348 1.53 -35.87 14.60
C ALA A 348 1.33 -35.52 13.13
N ILE A 349 0.26 -34.77 12.89
CA ILE A 349 -0.11 -34.25 11.58
C ILE A 349 0.18 -32.77 11.57
N VAL A 350 0.87 -32.27 10.55
CA VAL A 350 1.06 -30.84 10.32
C VAL A 350 0.55 -30.52 8.93
N ILE A 351 -0.42 -29.59 8.86
CA ILE A 351 -0.98 -29.10 7.60
C ILE A 351 -1.08 -27.58 7.62
N CYS A 352 -0.98 -26.97 6.45
CA CYS A 352 -1.26 -25.56 6.25
C CYS A 352 -2.68 -25.41 5.70
N VAL A 353 -3.50 -24.53 6.31
CA VAL A 353 -4.89 -24.30 5.87
C VAL A 353 -5.20 -22.80 5.82
N PRO A 354 -5.96 -22.33 4.81
CA PRO A 354 -6.37 -20.95 4.73
C PRO A 354 -7.43 -20.62 5.80
N LYS A 355 -7.39 -19.41 6.33
CA LYS A 355 -8.33 -18.90 7.36
C LYS A 355 -9.79 -19.20 7.04
N LYS A 356 -10.18 -19.06 5.77
CA LYS A 356 -11.56 -19.29 5.31
C LYS A 356 -12.02 -20.74 5.53
N LEU A 357 -11.10 -21.70 5.51
CA LEU A 357 -11.38 -23.13 5.68
C LEU A 357 -11.01 -23.66 7.07
N LEU A 358 -10.42 -22.85 7.94
CA LEU A 358 -9.85 -23.31 9.21
C LEU A 358 -10.84 -24.11 10.06
N TYR A 359 -12.03 -23.57 10.32
CA TYR A 359 -13.02 -24.27 11.14
C TYR A 359 -13.47 -25.59 10.51
N LYS A 360 -13.70 -25.60 9.19
CA LYS A 360 -14.05 -26.81 8.43
C LYS A 360 -12.94 -27.85 8.50
N SER A 361 -11.69 -27.44 8.36
CA SER A 361 -10.53 -28.33 8.47
C SER A 361 -10.41 -28.95 9.86
N VAL A 362 -10.64 -28.17 10.92
CA VAL A 362 -10.66 -28.70 12.30
C VAL A 362 -11.78 -29.71 12.50
N GLN A 363 -12.99 -29.46 11.95
CA GLN A 363 -14.09 -30.43 12.01
C GLN A 363 -13.74 -31.73 11.28
N GLN A 364 -13.17 -31.65 10.08
CA GLN A 364 -12.75 -32.81 9.29
C GLN A 364 -11.66 -33.63 10.00
N LEU A 365 -10.63 -32.93 10.57
CA LEU A 365 -9.62 -33.61 11.39
C LEU A 365 -10.20 -34.40 12.54
N ARG A 366 -11.13 -33.80 13.27
CA ARG A 366 -11.81 -34.48 14.40
C ARG A 366 -12.66 -35.68 13.92
N ALA A 367 -13.35 -35.54 12.80
CA ALA A 367 -14.19 -36.62 12.25
C ALA A 367 -13.39 -37.86 11.87
N ILE A 368 -12.13 -37.69 11.44
CA ILE A 368 -11.24 -38.84 11.11
C ILE A 368 -10.36 -39.29 12.27
N GLY A 369 -10.64 -38.80 13.51
CA GLY A 369 -9.96 -39.25 14.73
C GLY A 369 -8.79 -38.35 15.17
N GLY A 370 -8.63 -37.18 14.60
CA GLY A 370 -7.66 -36.18 15.06
C GLY A 370 -8.01 -35.57 16.41
N SER A 371 -7.05 -35.43 17.27
CA SER A 371 -7.18 -34.90 18.64
C SER A 371 -6.07 -33.92 18.98
N GLY A 372 -6.28 -33.12 20.03
CA GLY A 372 -5.27 -32.16 20.48
C GLY A 372 -4.92 -31.10 19.39
N VAL A 373 -5.93 -30.60 18.69
CA VAL A 373 -5.74 -29.68 17.56
C VAL A 373 -5.18 -28.34 18.03
N LEU A 374 -3.98 -28.00 17.58
CA LEU A 374 -3.31 -26.72 17.79
C LEU A 374 -3.33 -25.92 16.49
N VAL A 375 -3.49 -24.60 16.61
CA VAL A 375 -3.56 -23.69 15.45
C VAL A 375 -2.64 -22.50 15.70
N SER A 376 -1.76 -22.22 14.73
CA SER A 376 -0.86 -21.06 14.77
C SER A 376 -0.90 -20.32 13.44
N PRO A 377 -0.95 -18.98 13.42
CA PRO A 377 -0.81 -18.23 12.17
C PRO A 377 0.60 -18.42 11.59
N LEU A 378 0.68 -18.48 10.27
CA LEU A 378 1.97 -18.46 9.58
C LEU A 378 2.43 -17.02 9.40
N THR A 379 3.72 -16.78 9.57
CA THR A 379 4.35 -15.47 9.37
C THR A 379 4.95 -15.34 7.98
N TYR A 380 5.58 -16.41 7.48
CA TYR A 380 6.23 -16.46 6.18
C TYR A 380 6.07 -17.83 5.53
N ILE A 381 5.95 -17.84 4.20
CA ILE A 381 6.03 -19.03 3.35
C ILE A 381 6.97 -18.70 2.20
N PHE A 382 8.23 -19.13 2.30
CA PHE A 382 9.22 -18.97 1.22
C PHE A 382 9.05 -20.08 0.19
N ASP A 383 9.10 -19.72 -1.09
CA ASP A 383 9.24 -20.63 -2.21
C ASP A 383 10.70 -20.78 -2.61
N GLU A 384 11.03 -21.77 -3.45
CA GLU A 384 12.38 -21.92 -4.01
C GLU A 384 12.75 -20.70 -4.87
N GLU A 385 11.80 -20.18 -5.63
CA GLU A 385 11.94 -18.97 -6.44
C GLU A 385 10.56 -18.33 -6.64
N THR A 386 10.47 -17.03 -6.46
CA THR A 386 9.20 -16.32 -6.62
C THR A 386 8.83 -16.17 -8.10
N PRO A 387 7.57 -16.41 -8.50
CA PRO A 387 7.13 -16.24 -9.88
C PRO A 387 7.36 -14.80 -10.41
N ARG A 388 7.19 -13.79 -9.56
CA ARG A 388 7.39 -12.38 -9.93
C ARG A 388 8.86 -12.06 -10.20
N TRP A 389 9.79 -12.73 -9.54
CA TRP A 389 11.21 -12.59 -9.86
C TRP A 389 11.52 -13.06 -11.27
N ARG A 390 11.06 -14.25 -11.66
CA ARG A 390 11.22 -14.75 -13.05
C ARG A 390 10.62 -13.80 -14.07
N GLU A 391 9.43 -13.27 -13.77
CA GLU A 391 8.76 -12.32 -14.64
C GLU A 391 9.56 -11.02 -14.77
N LEU A 392 10.12 -10.50 -13.66
CA LEU A 392 10.96 -9.31 -13.65
C LEU A 392 12.20 -9.50 -14.51
N ILE A 393 12.95 -10.60 -14.30
CA ILE A 393 14.15 -10.93 -15.07
C ILE A 393 13.82 -11.05 -16.56
N SER A 394 12.72 -11.73 -16.91
CA SER A 394 12.25 -11.81 -18.29
C SER A 394 11.92 -10.43 -18.90
N LYS A 395 11.26 -9.55 -18.15
CA LYS A 395 10.94 -8.16 -18.60
C LYS A 395 12.19 -7.31 -18.78
N LEU A 396 13.25 -7.60 -18.03
CA LEU A 396 14.55 -6.91 -18.15
C LEU A 396 15.39 -7.47 -19.31
N GLY A 397 15.06 -8.65 -19.84
CA GLY A 397 15.81 -9.33 -20.88
C GLY A 397 17.08 -10.03 -20.37
N LEU A 398 17.09 -10.46 -19.11
CA LEU A 398 18.19 -11.11 -18.40
C LEU A 398 17.94 -12.62 -18.27
#